data_bdfa2623f3b5e59d78d8a83d42947e7c
#
_entry.id   bdfa2623f3b5e59d78d8a83d42947e7c
#
_cell.length_a   1.000
_cell.length_b   1.000
_cell.length_c   1.000
_cell.angle_alpha   90.00
_cell.angle_beta   90.00
_cell.angle_gamma   90.00
#
_symmetry.space_group_name_H-M   'P 1'
#
loop_
_entity.id
_entity.type
_entity.pdbx_description
1 polymer ?
#
loop_
_entity_poly.entity_id
_entity_poly.type
_entity_poly.pdbx_seq_one_letter_code
_entity_poly.pdbx_strand_id
1 'polypeptide(L)'
;MPQLSSAGWQGRALVVGGGGIGRALRQQLAARCPALDVTLVTRCPTTNDEWPLDLESDDSLASLTDRLRDASQPLRLVFNATGRLHGPSIQPEKRLQQVQSAALVESFRINAAGPLLLAKAIEP
;
A
#
# COMPACT_ATOMS: atom_id res chain seq x y z
N MET A 1 -4.26 30.69 0.71
CA MET A 1 -3.74 29.39 1.17
C MET A 1 -2.34 29.21 0.64
N PRO A 2 -1.35 28.96 1.50
CA PRO A 2 -0.06 28.60 1.00
C PRO A 2 -0.21 27.29 0.21
N GLN A 3 0.24 27.30 -1.03
CA GLN A 3 0.37 26.05 -1.77
C GLN A 3 1.42 25.21 -1.05
N LEU A 4 1.02 24.04 -0.56
CA LEU A 4 1.96 23.03 -0.10
C LEU A 4 2.76 22.58 -1.32
N SER A 5 3.88 23.24 -1.54
CA SER A 5 4.79 22.82 -2.59
C SER A 5 5.49 21.54 -2.13
N SER A 6 5.08 20.42 -2.67
CA SER A 6 5.77 19.14 -2.49
C SER A 6 7.06 19.06 -3.32
N ALA A 7 7.37 20.10 -4.10
CA ALA A 7 8.54 20.12 -4.98
C ALA A 7 9.88 20.00 -4.22
N GLY A 8 9.91 20.37 -2.93
CA GLY A 8 11.09 20.24 -2.09
C GLY A 8 11.15 19.00 -1.22
N TRP A 9 10.19 18.10 -1.34
CA TRP A 9 10.19 16.87 -0.54
C TRP A 9 11.31 15.94 -1.01
N GLN A 10 12.10 15.46 -0.07
CA GLN A 10 13.21 14.54 -0.31
C GLN A 10 13.02 13.30 0.54
N GLY A 11 13.44 12.16 0.01
CA GLY A 11 13.35 10.88 0.67
C GLY A 11 12.50 9.89 -0.10
N ARG A 12 11.93 8.95 0.61
CA ARG A 12 11.14 7.86 0.02
C ARG A 12 9.65 8.08 0.20
N ALA A 13 8.90 7.82 -0.85
CA ALA A 13 7.44 7.70 -0.81
C ALA A 13 7.06 6.26 -1.18
N LEU A 14 6.19 5.65 -0.38
CA LEU A 14 5.62 4.35 -0.69
C LEU A 14 4.18 4.52 -1.18
N VAL A 15 3.89 3.94 -2.33
CA VAL A 15 2.51 3.75 -2.80
C VAL A 15 2.21 2.26 -2.69
N VAL A 16 1.32 1.91 -1.78
CA VAL A 16 0.96 0.52 -1.49
C VAL A 16 -0.31 0.16 -2.24
N GLY A 17 -0.22 -0.78 -3.14
CA GLY A 17 -1.31 -1.22 -4.00
C GLY A 17 -0.98 -1.09 -5.48
N GLY A 18 -0.95 -2.23 -6.18
CA GLY A 18 -0.56 -2.33 -7.60
C GLY A 18 -1.72 -2.18 -8.59
N GLY A 19 -2.88 -1.75 -8.15
CA GLY A 19 -4.03 -1.50 -9.02
C GLY A 19 -3.93 -0.17 -9.78
N GLY A 20 -4.99 0.18 -10.52
CA GLY A 20 -5.00 1.37 -11.36
C GLY A 20 -4.76 2.67 -10.61
N ILE A 21 -5.35 2.83 -9.42
CA ILE A 21 -5.16 4.03 -8.58
C ILE A 21 -3.72 4.13 -8.09
N GLY A 22 -3.16 3.05 -7.55
CA GLY A 22 -1.80 3.04 -7.04
C GLY A 22 -0.77 3.36 -8.12
N ARG A 23 -0.88 2.75 -9.28
CA ARG A 23 0.03 3.00 -10.41
C ARG A 23 -0.09 4.41 -10.96
N ALA A 24 -1.30 4.94 -11.07
CA ALA A 24 -1.52 6.32 -11.51
C ALA A 24 -0.94 7.32 -10.50
N LEU A 25 -1.12 7.08 -9.20
CA LEU A 25 -0.57 7.93 -8.15
C LEU A 25 0.95 7.90 -8.15
N ARG A 26 1.58 6.74 -8.29
CA ARG A 26 3.03 6.61 -8.41
C ARG A 26 3.56 7.48 -9.55
N GLN A 27 2.93 7.41 -10.70
CA GLN A 27 3.34 8.19 -11.87
C GLN A 27 3.23 9.69 -11.61
N GLN A 28 2.13 10.14 -11.02
CA GLN A 28 1.92 11.55 -10.71
C GLN A 28 2.88 12.07 -9.64
N LEU A 29 3.13 11.30 -8.59
CA LEU A 29 4.08 11.68 -7.55
C LEU A 29 5.50 11.78 -8.11
N ALA A 30 5.93 10.82 -8.91
CA ALA A 30 7.25 10.86 -9.53
C ALA A 30 7.43 12.07 -10.44
N ALA A 31 6.39 12.46 -11.17
CA ALA A 31 6.43 13.62 -12.05
C ALA A 31 6.43 14.95 -11.29
N ARG A 32 5.64 15.05 -10.21
CA ARG A 32 5.44 16.30 -9.46
C ARG A 32 6.43 16.51 -8.32
N CYS A 33 7.02 15.45 -7.82
CA CYS A 33 7.96 15.47 -6.69
C CYS A 33 9.27 14.77 -7.11
N PRO A 34 10.08 15.37 -7.98
CA PRO A 34 11.24 14.69 -8.56
C PRO A 34 12.32 14.33 -7.54
N ALA A 35 12.31 14.96 -6.36
CA ALA A 35 13.25 14.65 -5.29
C ALA A 35 12.79 13.47 -4.41
N LEU A 36 11.58 12.97 -4.59
CA LEU A 36 11.11 11.76 -3.92
C LEU A 36 11.47 10.52 -4.74
N ASP A 37 11.99 9.52 -4.05
CA ASP A 37 12.10 8.18 -4.60
C ASP A 37 10.77 7.44 -4.36
N VAL A 38 9.93 7.38 -5.38
CA VAL A 38 8.60 6.82 -5.28
C VAL A 38 8.63 5.32 -5.60
N THR A 39 8.33 4.51 -4.61
CA THR A 39 8.36 3.05 -4.72
C THR A 39 6.92 2.50 -4.68
N LEU A 40 6.57 1.72 -5.69
CA LEU A 40 5.32 0.95 -5.66
C LEU A 40 5.54 -0.31 -4.85
N VAL A 41 4.65 -0.54 -3.89
CA VAL A 41 4.65 -1.72 -3.04
C VAL A 41 3.41 -2.53 -3.38
N THR A 42 3.59 -3.75 -3.85
CA THR A 42 2.50 -4.55 -4.41
C THR A 42 2.67 -6.03 -4.08
N ARG A 43 1.56 -6.74 -4.05
CA ARG A 43 1.59 -8.19 -3.86
C ARG A 43 2.24 -8.92 -5.04
N CYS A 44 2.10 -8.39 -6.24
CA CYS A 44 2.62 -8.99 -7.47
C CYS A 44 3.52 -8.00 -8.21
N PRO A 45 4.79 -7.84 -7.80
CA PRO A 45 5.73 -6.96 -8.51
C PRO A 45 5.88 -7.38 -9.97
N THR A 46 5.92 -6.39 -10.86
CA THR A 46 6.15 -6.60 -12.30
C THR A 46 7.54 -6.15 -12.75
N THR A 47 8.24 -5.39 -11.91
CA THR A 47 9.59 -4.91 -12.16
C THR A 47 10.45 -5.08 -10.90
N ASN A 48 11.78 -5.00 -11.05
CA ASN A 48 12.71 -5.20 -9.94
C ASN A 48 12.73 -4.03 -8.93
N ASP A 49 12.25 -2.86 -9.32
CA ASP A 49 12.17 -1.68 -8.46
C ASP A 49 10.87 -1.62 -7.65
N GLU A 50 9.91 -2.49 -7.93
CA GLU A 50 8.71 -2.64 -7.12
C GLU A 50 9.01 -3.55 -5.91
N TRP A 51 8.44 -3.21 -4.77
CA TRP A 51 8.64 -4.00 -3.55
C TRP A 51 7.46 -4.93 -3.30
N PRO A 52 7.72 -6.18 -2.96
CA PRO A 52 6.64 -7.12 -2.65
C PRO A 52 6.05 -6.85 -1.26
N LEU A 53 4.74 -6.96 -1.16
CA LEU A 53 4.03 -6.93 0.13
C LEU A 53 2.72 -7.68 0.03
N ASP A 54 2.53 -8.63 0.94
CA ASP A 54 1.27 -9.28 1.21
C ASP A 54 0.80 -8.88 2.61
N LEU A 55 -0.27 -8.09 2.69
CA LEU A 55 -0.81 -7.61 3.97
C LEU A 55 -1.38 -8.73 4.85
N GLU A 56 -1.61 -9.92 4.31
CA GLU A 56 -2.05 -11.09 5.05
C GLU A 56 -0.89 -11.93 5.60
N SER A 57 0.35 -11.56 5.30
CA SER A 57 1.55 -12.29 5.71
C SER A 57 2.38 -11.48 6.69
N ASP A 58 2.51 -11.97 7.92
CA ASP A 58 3.35 -11.34 8.93
C ASP A 58 4.83 -11.30 8.51
N ASP A 59 5.30 -12.34 7.84
CA ASP A 59 6.68 -12.39 7.31
C ASP A 59 6.90 -11.34 6.23
N SER A 60 5.91 -11.12 5.38
CA SER A 60 5.98 -10.10 4.34
C SER A 60 6.02 -8.69 4.94
N LEU A 61 5.21 -8.44 5.97
CA LEU A 61 5.22 -7.17 6.71
C LEU A 61 6.57 -6.94 7.41
N ALA A 62 7.14 -7.96 8.04
CA ALA A 62 8.46 -7.88 8.65
C ALA A 62 9.56 -7.59 7.62
N SER A 63 9.48 -8.19 6.44
CA SER A 63 10.41 -7.91 5.35
C SER A 63 10.33 -6.46 4.86
N LEU A 64 9.14 -5.87 4.82
CA LEU A 64 8.97 -4.45 4.51
C LEU A 64 9.66 -3.57 5.56
N THR A 65 9.47 -3.89 6.84
CA THR A 65 10.13 -3.18 7.95
C THR A 65 11.66 -3.22 7.79
N ASP A 66 12.20 -4.39 7.48
CA ASP A 66 13.64 -4.55 7.28
C ASP A 66 14.16 -3.75 6.08
N ARG A 67 13.42 -3.75 4.96
CA ARG A 67 13.76 -2.93 3.80
C ARG A 67 13.82 -1.44 4.13
N LEU A 68 12.85 -0.96 4.90
CA LEU A 68 12.79 0.45 5.30
C LEU A 68 13.92 0.81 6.27
N ARG A 69 14.27 -0.12 7.17
CA ARG A 69 15.37 0.08 8.11
C ARG A 69 16.72 0.14 7.39
N ASP A 70 16.90 -0.69 6.37
CA ASP A 70 18.12 -0.74 5.57
C ASP A 70 18.21 0.40 4.54
N ALA A 71 17.10 1.06 4.24
CA ALA A 71 17.07 2.17 3.31
C ALA A 71 17.74 3.40 3.91
N SER A 72 18.61 4.05 3.15
CA SER A 72 19.32 5.25 3.59
C SER A 72 18.47 6.51 3.58
N GLN A 73 17.32 6.48 2.93
CA GLN A 73 16.45 7.64 2.77
C GLN A 73 15.33 7.64 3.81
N PRO A 74 15.00 8.80 4.37
CA PRO A 74 13.86 8.88 5.29
C PRO A 74 12.54 8.63 4.56
N LEU A 75 11.64 7.94 5.24
CA LEU A 75 10.27 7.75 4.75
C LEU A 75 9.48 9.05 4.95
N ARG A 76 8.95 9.61 3.87
CA ARG A 76 8.24 10.90 3.89
C ARG A 76 6.74 10.75 3.68
N LEU A 77 6.33 9.77 2.90
CA LEU A 77 4.93 9.58 2.54
C LEU A 77 4.64 8.10 2.37
N VAL A 78 3.53 7.67 2.92
CA VAL A 78 2.94 6.36 2.62
C VAL A 78 1.50 6.60 2.19
N PHE A 79 1.16 6.11 1.02
CA PHE A 79 -0.19 6.15 0.50
C PHE A 79 -0.69 4.71 0.33
N ASN A 80 -1.71 4.34 1.09
CA ASN A 80 -2.32 3.02 1.00
C ASN A 80 -3.51 3.04 0.04
N ALA A 81 -3.32 2.45 -1.13
CA ALA A 81 -4.35 2.29 -2.15
C ALA A 81 -4.84 0.83 -2.25
N THR A 82 -4.62 0.04 -1.19
CA THR A 82 -5.10 -1.34 -1.14
C THR A 82 -6.57 -1.40 -0.75
N GLY A 83 -7.23 -2.46 -1.18
CA GLY A 83 -8.60 -2.76 -0.82
C GLY A 83 -9.09 -3.93 -1.65
N ARG A 84 -10.05 -4.67 -1.11
CA ARG A 84 -10.66 -5.79 -1.82
C ARG A 84 -12.15 -5.76 -1.62
N LEU A 85 -12.89 -5.67 -2.71
CA LEU A 85 -14.34 -5.77 -2.73
C LEU A 85 -14.78 -7.18 -3.15
N HIS A 86 -14.02 -7.81 -4.06
CA HIS A 86 -14.29 -9.15 -4.54
C HIS A 86 -12.97 -9.85 -4.90
N GLY A 87 -12.99 -11.16 -4.95
CA GLY A 87 -11.84 -11.99 -5.29
C GLY A 87 -12.28 -13.42 -5.55
N PRO A 88 -11.35 -14.39 -5.58
CA PRO A 88 -11.68 -15.79 -5.86
C PRO A 88 -12.74 -16.38 -4.90
N SER A 89 -12.74 -15.95 -3.65
CA SER A 89 -13.67 -16.43 -2.61
C SER A 89 -14.58 -15.34 -2.04
N ILE A 90 -14.45 -14.10 -2.53
CA ILE A 90 -15.27 -12.97 -2.09
C ILE A 90 -15.98 -12.36 -3.29
N GLN A 91 -17.28 -12.14 -3.16
CA GLN A 91 -18.07 -11.36 -4.10
C GLN A 91 -18.93 -10.36 -3.35
N PRO A 92 -19.18 -9.16 -3.91
CA PRO A 92 -20.05 -8.17 -3.28
C PRO A 92 -21.47 -8.72 -3.11
N GLU A 93 -21.97 -8.65 -1.91
CA GLU A 93 -23.32 -9.09 -1.60
C GLU A 93 -24.33 -8.03 -2.05
N LYS A 94 -25.44 -8.49 -2.64
CA LYS A 94 -26.57 -7.65 -3.02
C LYS A 94 -27.74 -7.77 -2.06
N ARG A 95 -27.75 -8.83 -1.25
CA ARG A 95 -28.80 -9.13 -0.30
C ARG A 95 -28.20 -9.63 1.02
N LEU A 96 -28.88 -9.36 2.10
CA LEU A 96 -28.43 -9.78 3.43
C LEU A 96 -28.23 -11.31 3.53
N GLN A 97 -29.09 -12.09 2.85
CA GLN A 97 -28.99 -13.55 2.85
C GLN A 97 -27.71 -14.08 2.17
N GLN A 98 -27.03 -13.26 1.39
CA GLN A 98 -25.78 -13.64 0.70
C GLN A 98 -24.54 -13.43 1.57
N VAL A 99 -24.69 -12.78 2.72
CA VAL A 99 -23.58 -12.49 3.63
C VAL A 99 -23.08 -13.77 4.27
N GLN A 100 -21.78 -14.00 4.17
CA GLN A 100 -21.11 -15.16 4.78
C GLN A 100 -20.00 -14.69 5.71
N SER A 101 -19.87 -15.33 6.87
CA SER A 101 -18.87 -14.94 7.87
C SER A 101 -17.43 -15.04 7.35
N ALA A 102 -17.12 -16.06 6.56
CA ALA A 102 -15.78 -16.21 5.98
C ALA A 102 -15.41 -15.03 5.06
N ALA A 103 -16.35 -14.57 4.24
CA ALA A 103 -16.14 -13.41 3.38
C ALA A 103 -15.97 -12.11 4.19
N LEU A 104 -16.73 -11.94 5.27
CA LEU A 104 -16.59 -10.79 6.17
C LEU A 104 -15.23 -10.78 6.84
N VAL A 105 -14.75 -11.91 7.33
CA VAL A 105 -13.43 -12.03 7.97
C VAL A 105 -12.33 -11.69 6.98
N GLU A 106 -12.39 -12.22 5.78
CA GLU A 106 -11.39 -11.94 4.74
C GLU A 106 -11.39 -10.47 4.34
N SER A 107 -12.57 -9.88 4.13
CA SER A 107 -12.70 -8.46 3.82
C SER A 107 -12.16 -7.57 4.95
N PHE A 108 -12.46 -7.92 6.20
CA PHE A 108 -11.93 -7.21 7.36
C PHE A 108 -10.40 -7.28 7.43
N ARG A 109 -9.81 -8.45 7.21
CA ARG A 109 -8.36 -8.62 7.25
C ARG A 109 -7.64 -7.72 6.26
N ILE A 110 -8.17 -7.57 5.06
CA ILE A 110 -7.54 -6.75 4.01
C ILE A 110 -7.88 -5.28 4.16
N ASN A 111 -9.16 -4.95 4.36
CA ASN A 111 -9.62 -3.57 4.27
C ASN A 111 -9.53 -2.81 5.59
N ALA A 112 -9.47 -3.49 6.72
CA ALA A 112 -9.39 -2.87 8.04
C ALA A 112 -8.11 -3.23 8.79
N ALA A 113 -7.83 -4.51 8.99
CA ALA A 113 -6.62 -4.94 9.69
C ALA A 113 -5.35 -4.65 8.85
N GLY A 114 -5.43 -4.80 7.53
CA GLY A 114 -4.30 -4.55 6.64
C GLY A 114 -3.69 -3.16 6.79
N PRO A 115 -4.45 -2.07 6.70
CA PRO A 115 -3.93 -0.72 6.91
C PRO A 115 -3.28 -0.51 8.29
N LEU A 116 -3.84 -1.10 9.34
CA LEU A 116 -3.28 -1.02 10.69
C LEU A 116 -1.95 -1.76 10.80
N LEU A 117 -1.87 -2.96 10.23
CA LEU A 117 -0.64 -3.74 10.20
C LEU A 117 0.44 -3.08 9.34
N LEU A 118 0.05 -2.44 8.25
CA LEU A 118 0.95 -1.62 7.44
C LEU A 118 1.51 -0.45 8.27
N ALA A 119 0.64 0.26 8.97
CA ALA A 119 1.07 1.37 9.84
C ALA A 119 2.08 0.89 10.89
N LYS A 120 1.84 -0.26 11.51
CA LYS A 120 2.76 -0.88 12.45
C LYS A 120 4.11 -1.21 11.81
N ALA A 121 4.10 -1.74 10.59
CA ALA A 121 5.33 -2.15 9.88
C ALA A 121 6.23 -0.97 9.49
N ILE A 122 5.65 0.21 9.26
CA ILE A 122 6.37 1.41 8.84
C ILE A 122 6.70 2.35 10.01
N GLU A 123 6.20 2.09 11.21
CA GLU A 123 6.54 2.86 12.40
C GLU A 123 8.03 2.73 12.70
N PRO A 124 8.75 3.84 12.94
CA PRO A 124 10.17 3.81 13.22
C PRO A 124 10.53 3.19 14.58
#